data_870a0cd0bdf79876d7974dc2505e393d
#
_entry.id   870a0cd0bdf79876d7974dc2505e393d
#
_cell.length_a   1.000
_cell.length_b   1.000
_cell.length_c   1.000
_cell.angle_alpha   90.00
_cell.angle_beta   90.00
_cell.angle_gamma   90.00
#
_symmetry.space_group_name_H-M   'P 1'
#
loop_
_entity.id
_entity.type
_entity.pdbx_description
1 polymer ?
#
loop_
_entity_poly.entity_id
_entity_poly.type
_entity_poly.pdbx_seq_one_letter_code
_entity_poly.pdbx_strand_id
1 'polypeptide(L)' 'MDSKKIGARLRALRGERSQKEVADAVGVTDMAISLYENGERIPRDEIKRAIAKFFGVSVEYIFYAD' A
#
# COMPACT_ATOMS: atom_id res chain seq x y z
N MET A 1 2.95 10.48 -10.34
CA MET A 1 2.92 9.47 -9.27
C MET A 1 4.03 8.47 -9.52
N ASP A 2 4.88 8.24 -8.54
CA ASP A 2 6.03 7.34 -8.70
C ASP A 2 5.73 6.00 -8.02
N SER A 3 5.45 4.98 -8.80
CA SER A 3 5.05 3.67 -8.28
C SER A 3 6.13 3.00 -7.43
N LYS A 4 7.40 3.25 -7.73
CA LYS A 4 8.51 2.68 -6.96
C LYS A 4 8.60 3.31 -5.57
N LYS A 5 8.44 4.63 -5.49
CA LYS A 5 8.43 5.34 -4.20
C LYS A 5 7.23 4.92 -3.36
N ILE A 6 6.07 4.80 -4.00
CA ILE A 6 4.86 4.33 -3.34
C ILE A 6 5.10 2.94 -2.75
N GLY A 7 5.65 2.04 -3.55
CA GLY A 7 5.95 0.68 -3.10
C GLY A 7 6.89 0.64 -1.92
N ALA A 8 7.93 1.48 -1.94
CA ALA A 8 8.88 1.56 -0.84
C ALA A 8 8.21 2.06 0.45
N ARG A 9 7.32 3.05 0.33
CA ARG A 9 6.57 3.56 1.49
C ARG A 9 5.65 2.51 2.06
N LEU A 10 4.96 1.76 1.20
CA LEU A 10 4.06 0.69 1.63
C LEU A 10 4.82 -0.39 2.37
N ARG A 11 5.97 -0.79 1.85
CA ARG A 11 6.81 -1.80 2.49
C ARG A 11 7.29 -1.33 3.86
N ALA A 12 7.70 -0.06 3.95
CA ALA A 12 8.14 0.52 5.22
C ALA A 12 7.01 0.57 6.24
N LEU A 13 5.81 0.98 5.81
CA LEU A 13 4.63 1.03 6.68
C LEU A 13 4.22 -0.36 7.15
N ARG A 14 4.31 -1.36 6.26
CA ARG A 14 3.98 -2.73 6.62
C ARG A 14 4.88 -3.24 7.74
N GLY A 15 6.17 -2.91 7.70
CA GLY A 15 7.12 -3.30 8.71
C GLY A 15 7.20 -4.81 8.86
N GLU A 16 6.99 -5.30 10.08
CA GLU A 16 7.11 -6.74 10.38
C GLU A 16 5.82 -7.52 10.10
N ARG A 17 4.72 -6.84 9.74
CA ARG A 17 3.48 -7.54 9.37
C ARG A 17 3.70 -8.31 8.09
N SER A 18 2.99 -9.43 7.93
CA SER A 18 3.03 -10.16 6.66
C SER A 18 2.23 -9.41 5.59
N GLN A 19 2.53 -9.68 4.33
CA GLN A 19 1.72 -9.15 3.23
C GLN A 19 0.28 -9.64 3.32
N LYS A 20 0.10 -10.90 3.74
CA LYS A 20 -1.24 -11.47 3.90
C LYS A 20 -2.04 -10.73 4.96
N GLU A 21 -1.43 -10.36 6.06
CA GLU A 21 -2.11 -9.62 7.12
C GLU A 21 -2.66 -8.29 6.60
N VAL A 22 -1.85 -7.54 5.86
CA VAL A 22 -2.28 -6.28 5.28
C VAL A 22 -3.35 -6.51 4.21
N ALA A 23 -3.15 -7.51 3.36
CA ALA A 23 -4.09 -7.84 2.29
C ALA A 23 -5.48 -8.16 2.86
N ASP A 24 -5.54 -8.99 3.89
CA ASP A 24 -6.81 -9.36 4.55
C ASP A 24 -7.49 -8.13 5.14
N ALA A 25 -6.71 -7.23 5.74
CA ALA A 25 -7.27 -6.02 6.37
C ALA A 25 -7.85 -5.04 5.36
N VAL A 26 -7.24 -4.92 4.18
CA VAL A 26 -7.69 -3.93 3.18
C VAL A 26 -8.53 -4.53 2.05
N GLY A 27 -8.75 -5.84 2.07
CA GLY A 27 -9.66 -6.49 1.13
C GLY A 27 -9.07 -6.80 -0.24
N VAL A 28 -7.79 -7.11 -0.31
CA VAL A 28 -7.13 -7.52 -1.55
C VAL A 28 -6.36 -8.83 -1.31
N THR A 29 -5.75 -9.36 -2.38
CA THR A 29 -4.92 -10.55 -2.25
C THR A 29 -3.50 -10.17 -1.81
N ASP A 30 -2.78 -11.12 -1.21
CA ASP A 30 -1.37 -10.90 -0.86
C ASP A 30 -0.52 -10.67 -2.11
N MET A 31 -0.88 -11.28 -3.24
CA MET A 31 -0.21 -10.98 -4.52
C MET A 31 -0.37 -9.51 -4.90
N ALA A 32 -1.56 -8.94 -4.69
CA ALA A 32 -1.80 -7.52 -4.98
C ALA A 32 -0.89 -6.64 -4.12
N ILE A 33 -0.74 -6.95 -2.84
CA ILE A 33 0.17 -6.20 -1.97
C ILE A 33 1.61 -6.28 -2.50
N SER A 34 2.04 -7.46 -2.93
CA SER A 34 3.37 -7.64 -3.50
C SER A 34 3.57 -6.76 -4.73
N LEU A 35 2.59 -6.72 -5.62
CA LEU A 35 2.65 -5.89 -6.83
C LEU A 35 2.73 -4.40 -6.48
N TYR A 36 1.97 -3.96 -5.47
CA TYR A 36 2.01 -2.56 -5.02
C TYR A 36 3.39 -2.23 -4.45
N GLU A 37 3.93 -3.10 -3.60
CA GLU A 37 5.23 -2.86 -2.96
C GLU A 37 6.38 -2.87 -3.96
N ASN A 38 6.27 -3.67 -5.01
CA ASN A 38 7.30 -3.74 -6.06
C ASN A 38 7.15 -2.64 -7.11
N GLY A 39 6.14 -1.80 -7.01
CA GLY A 39 5.91 -0.72 -7.96
C GLY A 39 5.40 -1.20 -9.31
N GLU A 40 4.80 -2.38 -9.36
CA GLU A 40 4.29 -2.97 -10.61
C GLU A 40 2.81 -2.67 -10.82
N ARG A 41 2.12 -2.21 -9.79
CA ARG A 41 0.70 -1.84 -9.87
C ARG A 41 0.41 -0.72 -8.88
N ILE A 42 -0.49 0.18 -9.26
CA ILE A 42 -1.01 1.22 -8.38
C ILE A 42 -2.41 0.80 -7.93
N PRO A 43 -2.70 0.83 -6.62
CA PRO A 43 -4.06 0.51 -6.17
C PRO A 43 -5.06 1.53 -6.71
N ARG A 44 -6.29 1.09 -6.96
CA ARG A 44 -7.37 2.01 -7.28
C ARG A 44 -7.77 2.81 -6.03
N ASP A 45 -8.54 3.87 -6.25
CA ASP A 45 -8.78 4.87 -5.21
C ASP A 45 -9.37 4.30 -3.92
N GLU A 46 -10.34 3.39 -4.01
CA GLU A 46 -10.94 2.81 -2.81
C GLU A 46 -9.94 1.98 -2.01
N ILE A 47 -9.02 1.30 -2.69
CA ILE A 47 -7.98 0.51 -2.01
C ILE A 47 -6.93 1.44 -1.40
N LYS A 48 -6.59 2.54 -2.08
CA LYS A 48 -5.69 3.56 -1.51
C LYS A 48 -6.23 4.06 -0.17
N ARG A 49 -7.54 4.36 -0.11
CA ARG A 49 -8.16 4.83 1.13
C ARG A 49 -8.13 3.78 2.23
N ALA A 50 -8.41 2.52 1.87
CA ALA A 50 -8.37 1.42 2.83
C ALA A 50 -6.97 1.22 3.41
N ILE A 51 -5.95 1.28 2.55
CA ILE A 51 -4.55 1.15 2.96
C ILE A 51 -4.16 2.28 3.92
N ALA A 52 -4.48 3.52 3.55
CA ALA A 52 -4.17 4.68 4.37
C ALA A 52 -4.83 4.58 5.73
N LYS A 53 -6.10 4.19 5.75
CA LYS A 53 -6.85 4.02 7.00
C LYS A 53 -6.22 2.93 7.87
N PHE A 54 -5.83 1.81 7.27
CA PHE A 54 -5.21 0.71 8.00
C PHE A 54 -3.91 1.14 8.68
N PHE A 55 -3.07 1.90 7.98
CA PHE A 55 -1.79 2.35 8.53
C PHE A 55 -1.92 3.64 9.35
N GLY A 56 -3.07 4.28 9.38
CA GLY A 56 -3.28 5.49 10.17
C GLY A 56 -2.56 6.71 9.61
N VAL A 57 -2.40 6.79 8.30
CA VAL A 57 -1.75 7.92 7.62
C VAL A 57 -2.67 8.44 6.52
N SER A 58 -2.33 9.59 5.94
CA SER A 58 -3.14 10.15 4.86
C SER A 58 -2.84 9.46 3.53
N VAL A 59 -3.81 9.50 2.63
CA VAL A 59 -3.61 9.03 1.25
C VAL A 59 -2.49 9.83 0.58
N GLU A 60 -2.44 11.14 0.84
CA GLU A 60 -1.40 12.02 0.29
C GLU A 60 0.00 11.58 0.70
N TYR A 61 0.15 11.19 1.96
CA TYR A 61 1.47 10.75 2.44
C TYR A 61 2.01 9.56 1.66
N ILE A 62 1.15 8.58 1.39
CA ILE A 62 1.59 7.35 0.72
C ILE A 62 1.70 7.55 -0.78
N PHE A 63 0.67 8.13 -1.40
CA PHE A 63 0.50 8.04 -2.86
C PHE A 63 0.82 9.33 -3.61
N TYR A 64 0.83 10.48 -2.94
CA TYR A 64 0.96 11.77 -3.61
C TYR A 64 2.10 12.64 -3.09
N ALA A 65 2.81 12.18 -2.05
CA ALA A 65 4.00 12.89 -1.57
C ALA A 65 5.19 12.59 -2.48
N ASP A 66 6.04 13.55 -2.65
CA ASP A 66 7.28 13.40 -3.45
C ASP A 66 8.41 12.75 -2.67
#